data_5be3868404d7f0b72ca37a3c47409051
#
_entry.id   5be3868404d7f0b72ca37a3c47409051
#
_cell.length_a   1.000
_cell.length_b   1.000
_cell.length_c   1.000
_cell.angle_alpha   90.00
_cell.angle_beta   90.00
_cell.angle_gamma   90.00
#
_symmetry.space_group_name_H-M   'P 1'
#
loop_
_entity.id
_entity.type
_entity.pdbx_description
1 polymer ?
#
loop_
_entity_poly.entity_id
_entity_poly.type
_entity_poly.pdbx_seq_one_letter_code
_entity_poly.pdbx_strand_id
1 'polypeptide(L)'
;MSAAAQAAAPWVYDAVEKLADDGYIDLGGRDASTLSEKELTELVAQGLHEIDRVQQGTLADEYGRVTALMVRDEMHVKLFREQEQIAHRNYEQALRTSRHAEEMLARQSMRGVNRLEVMRPLQARAEAARIQLTSAARDDALTQMRREKRELAYEKLKERQSSLLTRLTAVDSPNGREDVPLVRPEVMDAAARLRAAFIENLAASGYTDRENAEQQLYAPVLLPDVPEKRLKIDGQIRLDSGHSTGKESSKDRTRLRVRIYPDYNIDGNWHAVGMIEAEKTIVGDGGDKDGQLKFDRWYLMGRSGVTDVMVGQYGSTMAEGNVYDSKFRGIRLSAGVPITYTLEHGKIDRARKVTGLTASYRTAVDTTEAGVYRFDKIGSAVRTIYMGNYRRPLGIFDFGAMVLHGRDHAAGNGTGYVFTLERPGAGAWRPGSYSYWLKYYRQPSATYVSHTMNGMADYMNYDASGNGPLRGGFRGWGAGWSYTVKKNLLFSLEYYDLQDLTTRERSRTIWGALTGYFKNYDE
;
A
#
# COMPACT_ATOMS: atom_id res chain seq x y z
N MET A 1 -13.83 -6.06 -31.28
CA MET A 1 -14.27 -4.65 -31.21
C MET A 1 -13.14 -3.89 -30.53
N SER A 2 -12.44 -3.06 -31.30
CA SER A 2 -11.34 -2.22 -30.81
C SER A 2 -11.91 -1.21 -29.83
N ALA A 3 -11.43 -1.25 -28.56
CA ALA A 3 -11.63 -0.14 -27.65
C ALA A 3 -10.90 1.06 -28.27
N ALA A 4 -11.66 2.05 -28.71
CA ALA A 4 -11.10 3.32 -29.15
C ALA A 4 -10.26 3.85 -27.98
N ALA A 5 -8.98 4.07 -28.21
CA ALA A 5 -8.10 4.71 -27.26
C ALA A 5 -8.75 6.06 -26.89
N GLN A 6 -9.08 6.24 -25.63
CA GLN A 6 -9.67 7.46 -25.13
C GLN A 6 -8.57 8.52 -25.23
N ALA A 7 -8.71 9.47 -26.16
CA ALA A 7 -7.73 10.52 -26.35
C ALA A 7 -7.54 11.28 -25.02
N ALA A 8 -6.29 11.55 -24.67
CA ALA A 8 -5.97 12.34 -23.49
C ALA A 8 -6.60 13.75 -23.60
N ALA A 9 -6.85 14.40 -22.47
CA ALA A 9 -7.40 15.75 -22.48
C ALA A 9 -6.44 16.72 -23.21
N PRO A 10 -6.93 17.71 -23.99
CA PRO A 10 -6.07 18.61 -24.79
C PRO A 10 -4.92 19.24 -24.03
N TRP A 11 -5.12 19.64 -22.77
CA TRP A 11 -4.09 20.24 -21.92
C TRP A 11 -2.90 19.29 -21.64
N VAL A 12 -3.10 17.97 -21.75
CA VAL A 12 -2.03 16.98 -21.56
C VAL A 12 -1.02 17.10 -22.69
N TYR A 13 -1.49 17.24 -23.92
CA TYR A 13 -0.62 17.42 -25.09
C TYR A 13 0.15 18.74 -25.01
N ASP A 14 -0.54 19.85 -24.64
CA ASP A 14 0.10 21.15 -24.40
C ASP A 14 1.19 21.08 -23.31
N ALA A 15 0.95 20.30 -22.25
CA ALA A 15 1.91 20.11 -21.19
C ALA A 15 3.12 19.29 -21.64
N VAL A 16 2.91 18.24 -22.44
CA VAL A 16 3.98 17.40 -23.01
C VAL A 16 4.82 18.21 -24.01
N GLU A 17 4.19 19.03 -24.85
CA GLU A 17 4.91 19.93 -25.77
C GLU A 17 5.80 20.93 -25.03
N LYS A 18 5.34 21.51 -23.92
CA LYS A 18 6.16 22.38 -23.07
C LYS A 18 7.41 21.67 -22.51
N LEU A 19 7.28 20.41 -22.11
CA LEU A 19 8.42 19.63 -21.67
C LEU A 19 9.39 19.35 -22.82
N ALA A 20 8.88 19.19 -24.06
CA ALA A 20 9.68 18.98 -25.25
C ALA A 20 10.41 20.27 -25.68
N ASP A 21 9.73 21.40 -25.67
CA ASP A 21 10.30 22.72 -26.03
C ASP A 21 11.47 23.10 -25.11
N ASP A 22 11.43 22.67 -23.84
CA ASP A 22 12.51 22.89 -22.87
C ASP A 22 13.57 21.76 -22.85
N GLY A 23 13.43 20.76 -23.74
CA GLY A 23 14.41 19.69 -23.91
C GLY A 23 14.39 18.60 -22.83
N TYR A 24 13.34 18.49 -22.03
CA TYR A 24 13.19 17.43 -21.03
C TYR A 24 12.70 16.11 -21.62
N ILE A 25 12.05 16.15 -22.78
CA ILE A 25 11.62 14.99 -23.57
C ILE A 25 11.92 15.23 -25.06
N ASP A 26 12.08 14.16 -25.81
CA ASP A 26 12.26 14.21 -27.27
C ASP A 26 11.05 13.55 -27.95
N LEU A 27 10.26 14.34 -28.64
CA LEU A 27 9.13 13.87 -29.43
C LEU A 27 9.54 13.26 -30.77
N GLY A 28 10.83 13.35 -31.16
CA GLY A 28 11.33 12.86 -32.45
C GLY A 28 10.65 13.54 -33.66
N GLY A 29 10.21 14.81 -33.51
CA GLY A 29 9.51 15.57 -34.55
C GLY A 29 8.04 15.15 -34.74
N ARG A 30 7.47 14.33 -33.83
CA ARG A 30 6.04 13.95 -33.84
C ARG A 30 5.22 14.92 -33.01
N ASP A 31 3.96 15.08 -33.37
CA ASP A 31 2.97 15.79 -32.57
C ASP A 31 2.57 14.93 -31.37
N ALA A 32 2.49 15.52 -30.19
CA ALA A 32 2.13 14.83 -28.96
C ALA A 32 0.74 14.15 -29.03
N SER A 33 -0.18 14.72 -29.80
CA SER A 33 -1.52 14.18 -30.00
C SER A 33 -1.57 12.87 -30.82
N THR A 34 -0.47 12.54 -31.51
CA THR A 34 -0.35 11.31 -32.33
C THR A 34 0.21 10.13 -31.55
N LEU A 35 0.64 10.36 -30.30
CA LEU A 35 1.24 9.32 -29.45
C LEU A 35 0.17 8.40 -28.83
N SER A 36 0.47 7.13 -28.73
CA SER A 36 -0.34 6.20 -27.95
C SER A 36 -0.22 6.51 -26.46
N GLU A 37 -1.22 6.13 -25.68
CA GLU A 37 -1.21 6.33 -24.21
C GLU A 37 0.06 5.76 -23.56
N LYS A 38 0.56 4.64 -24.05
CA LYS A 38 1.79 4.01 -23.57
C LYS A 38 3.03 4.85 -23.88
N GLU A 39 3.19 5.29 -25.12
CA GLU A 39 4.31 6.16 -25.53
C GLU A 39 4.27 7.48 -24.77
N LEU A 40 3.07 8.05 -24.59
CA LEU A 40 2.89 9.27 -23.83
C LEU A 40 3.31 9.08 -22.36
N THR A 41 2.92 7.97 -21.73
CA THR A 41 3.32 7.63 -20.35
C THR A 41 4.83 7.47 -20.22
N GLU A 42 5.47 6.78 -21.17
CA GLU A 42 6.93 6.58 -21.17
C GLU A 42 7.68 7.90 -21.31
N LEU A 43 7.25 8.77 -22.22
CA LEU A 43 7.85 10.11 -22.41
C LEU A 43 7.65 11.01 -21.20
N VAL A 44 6.44 11.03 -20.63
CA VAL A 44 6.16 11.77 -19.39
C VAL A 44 7.03 11.27 -18.25
N ALA A 45 7.20 9.94 -18.08
CA ALA A 45 8.08 9.36 -17.07
C ALA A 45 9.55 9.81 -17.24
N GLN A 46 10.05 9.83 -18.48
CA GLN A 46 11.41 10.29 -18.78
C GLN A 46 11.58 11.78 -18.45
N GLY A 47 10.65 12.63 -18.89
CA GLY A 47 10.68 14.06 -18.64
C GLY A 47 10.63 14.41 -17.16
N LEU A 48 9.74 13.75 -16.41
CA LEU A 48 9.63 13.93 -14.97
C LEU A 48 10.90 13.48 -14.23
N HIS A 49 11.52 12.38 -14.67
CA HIS A 49 12.77 11.91 -14.09
C HIS A 49 13.91 12.93 -14.30
N GLU A 50 14.02 13.50 -15.50
CA GLU A 50 15.05 14.50 -15.78
C GLU A 50 14.81 15.80 -15.01
N ILE A 51 13.56 16.26 -14.91
CA ILE A 51 13.19 17.42 -14.09
C ILE A 51 13.54 17.18 -12.62
N ASP A 52 13.21 16.01 -12.07
CA ASP A 52 13.51 15.66 -10.67
C ASP A 52 15.01 15.63 -10.42
N ARG A 53 15.80 15.14 -11.39
CA ARG A 53 17.27 15.12 -11.31
C ARG A 53 17.86 16.53 -11.24
N VAL A 54 17.36 17.44 -12.06
CA VAL A 54 17.87 18.82 -12.15
C VAL A 54 17.43 19.67 -10.95
N GLN A 55 16.28 19.39 -10.35
CA GLN A 55 15.61 20.25 -9.36
C GLN A 55 15.72 19.79 -7.91
N GLN A 56 16.43 18.71 -7.64
CA GLN A 56 16.45 18.08 -6.33
C GLN A 56 16.86 19.06 -5.21
N GLY A 57 15.93 19.31 -4.27
CA GLY A 57 16.16 20.16 -3.09
C GLY A 57 15.99 21.67 -3.29
N THR A 58 15.50 22.13 -4.45
CA THR A 58 15.31 23.56 -4.75
C THR A 58 13.89 24.05 -4.41
N LEU A 59 13.68 25.40 -4.42
CA LEU A 59 12.36 26.01 -4.32
C LEU A 59 11.41 25.56 -5.44
N ALA A 60 11.95 25.27 -6.60
CA ALA A 60 11.17 24.79 -7.73
C ALA A 60 10.67 23.34 -7.52
N ASP A 61 11.45 22.48 -6.87
CA ASP A 61 11.00 21.15 -6.43
C ASP A 61 9.87 21.26 -5.40
N GLU A 62 9.96 22.20 -4.45
CA GLU A 62 8.88 22.45 -3.49
C GLU A 62 7.61 22.99 -4.20
N TYR A 63 7.76 23.90 -5.14
CA TYR A 63 6.65 24.39 -5.97
C TYR A 63 5.99 23.27 -6.76
N GLY A 64 6.76 22.41 -7.40
CA GLY A 64 6.27 21.25 -8.13
C GLY A 64 5.48 20.29 -7.25
N ARG A 65 6.00 19.97 -6.05
CA ARG A 65 5.30 19.13 -5.07
C ARG A 65 3.98 19.74 -4.60
N VAL A 66 3.97 21.03 -4.26
CA VAL A 66 2.75 21.72 -3.84
C VAL A 66 1.73 21.77 -4.97
N THR A 67 2.15 22.01 -6.22
CA THR A 67 1.26 22.01 -7.37
C THR A 67 0.65 20.63 -7.64
N ALA A 68 1.43 19.56 -7.54
CA ALA A 68 0.92 18.20 -7.67
C ALA A 68 -0.12 17.86 -6.58
N LEU A 69 0.16 18.25 -5.33
CA LEU A 69 -0.78 18.10 -4.22
C LEU A 69 -2.09 18.90 -4.46
N MET A 70 -1.98 20.12 -4.97
CA MET A 70 -3.13 20.98 -5.26
C MET A 70 -4.03 20.38 -6.36
N VAL A 71 -3.44 19.88 -7.46
CA VAL A 71 -4.21 19.21 -8.54
C VAL A 71 -4.94 17.97 -8.02
N ARG A 72 -4.27 17.17 -7.19
CA ARG A 72 -4.87 16.01 -6.53
C ARG A 72 -6.04 16.43 -5.63
N ASP A 73 -5.86 17.44 -4.81
CA ASP A 73 -6.90 17.86 -3.87
C ASP A 73 -8.08 18.50 -4.58
N GLU A 74 -7.89 19.16 -5.72
CA GLU A 74 -8.99 19.61 -6.58
C GLU A 74 -9.87 18.45 -7.04
N MET A 75 -9.26 17.33 -7.45
CA MET A 75 -9.99 16.13 -7.81
C MET A 75 -10.77 15.55 -6.63
N HIS A 76 -10.16 15.53 -5.44
CA HIS A 76 -10.81 15.07 -4.22
C HIS A 76 -11.98 15.97 -3.81
N VAL A 77 -11.85 17.29 -3.92
CA VAL A 77 -12.94 18.23 -3.64
C VAL A 77 -14.13 17.95 -4.56
N LYS A 78 -13.90 17.72 -5.87
CA LYS A 78 -14.96 17.33 -6.79
C LYS A 78 -15.64 16.02 -6.38
N LEU A 79 -14.86 15.00 -6.06
CA LEU A 79 -15.37 13.71 -5.62
C LEU A 79 -16.20 13.81 -4.33
N PHE A 80 -15.72 14.56 -3.33
CA PHE A 80 -16.45 14.75 -2.07
C PHE A 80 -17.74 15.55 -2.25
N ARG A 81 -17.80 16.52 -3.17
CA ARG A 81 -19.05 17.21 -3.54
C ARG A 81 -20.07 16.25 -4.12
N GLU A 82 -19.64 15.33 -4.98
CA GLU A 82 -20.55 14.31 -5.54
C GLU A 82 -21.04 13.35 -4.46
N GLN A 83 -20.15 12.90 -3.57
CA GLN A 83 -20.52 12.03 -2.45
C GLN A 83 -21.51 12.70 -1.48
N GLU A 84 -21.30 13.98 -1.15
CA GLU A 84 -22.23 14.77 -0.35
C GLU A 84 -23.60 14.86 -1.01
N GLN A 85 -23.68 15.12 -2.30
CA GLN A 85 -24.96 15.18 -3.02
C GLN A 85 -25.69 13.83 -3.00
N ILE A 86 -24.98 12.71 -3.03
CA ILE A 86 -25.55 11.38 -2.93
C ILE A 86 -26.05 11.14 -1.50
N ALA A 87 -25.24 11.44 -0.49
CA ALA A 87 -25.60 11.28 0.92
C ALA A 87 -26.81 12.13 1.29
N HIS A 88 -26.85 13.38 0.84
CA HIS A 88 -27.97 14.28 1.06
C HIS A 88 -29.27 13.75 0.43
N ARG A 89 -29.24 13.26 -0.81
CA ARG A 89 -30.40 12.62 -1.44
C ARG A 89 -30.89 11.40 -0.66
N ASN A 90 -29.96 10.59 -0.17
CA ASN A 90 -30.29 9.41 0.65
C ASN A 90 -30.94 9.82 1.97
N TYR A 91 -30.45 10.88 2.61
CA TYR A 91 -31.03 11.46 3.82
C TYR A 91 -32.46 11.95 3.57
N GLU A 92 -32.68 12.73 2.50
CA GLU A 92 -34.04 13.20 2.15
C GLU A 92 -35.01 12.02 1.90
N GLN A 93 -34.54 10.99 1.21
CA GLN A 93 -35.35 9.79 0.95
C GLN A 93 -35.70 9.05 2.26
N ALA A 94 -34.73 8.86 3.14
CA ALA A 94 -34.92 8.25 4.45
C ALA A 94 -35.88 9.07 5.32
N LEU A 95 -35.79 10.41 5.27
CA LEU A 95 -36.69 11.32 5.98
C LEU A 95 -38.15 11.17 5.50
N ARG A 96 -38.36 11.10 4.17
CA ARG A 96 -39.70 10.88 3.59
C ARG A 96 -40.25 9.52 4.00
N THR A 97 -39.42 8.48 3.98
CA THR A 97 -39.82 7.12 4.36
C THR A 97 -40.19 7.03 5.85
N SER A 98 -39.40 7.67 6.72
CA SER A 98 -39.68 7.73 8.16
C SER A 98 -40.98 8.45 8.46
N ARG A 99 -41.19 9.64 7.88
CA ARG A 99 -42.46 10.38 8.03
C ARG A 99 -43.66 9.58 7.58
N HIS A 100 -43.57 8.93 6.41
CA HIS A 100 -44.66 8.10 5.90
C HIS A 100 -44.98 6.91 6.84
N ALA A 101 -43.95 6.23 7.35
CA ALA A 101 -44.14 5.11 8.28
C ALA A 101 -44.79 5.56 9.60
N GLU A 102 -44.39 6.72 10.14
CA GLU A 102 -44.99 7.32 11.33
C GLU A 102 -46.45 7.75 11.11
N GLU A 103 -46.75 8.35 9.96
CA GLU A 103 -48.14 8.71 9.61
C GLU A 103 -49.02 7.48 9.49
N MET A 104 -48.54 6.41 8.88
CA MET A 104 -49.32 5.15 8.77
C MET A 104 -49.60 4.55 10.15
N LEU A 105 -48.61 4.56 11.06
CA LEU A 105 -48.77 4.11 12.43
C LEU A 105 -49.79 4.98 13.19
N ALA A 106 -49.68 6.31 13.08
CA ALA A 106 -50.59 7.26 13.72
C ALA A 106 -52.03 7.11 13.21
N ARG A 107 -52.24 6.99 11.90
CA ARG A 107 -53.58 6.80 11.30
C ARG A 107 -54.27 5.52 11.80
N GLN A 108 -53.53 4.41 11.95
CA GLN A 108 -54.09 3.17 12.48
C GLN A 108 -54.39 3.24 13.98
N SER A 109 -53.52 3.91 14.74
CA SER A 109 -53.77 4.18 16.16
C SER A 109 -55.04 5.03 16.38
N MET A 110 -55.24 6.08 15.58
CA MET A 110 -56.43 6.93 15.64
C MET A 110 -57.74 6.19 15.26
N ARG A 111 -57.66 5.14 14.44
CA ARG A 111 -58.81 4.30 14.07
C ARG A 111 -59.19 3.28 15.12
N GLY A 112 -58.56 3.28 16.28
CA GLY A 112 -58.83 2.36 17.39
C GLY A 112 -58.51 0.90 17.11
N VAL A 113 -57.65 0.65 16.10
CA VAL A 113 -57.23 -0.72 15.75
C VAL A 113 -56.15 -1.17 16.71
N ASN A 114 -56.54 -1.76 17.85
CA ASN A 114 -55.61 -2.28 18.86
C ASN A 114 -55.22 -3.75 18.64
N ARG A 115 -55.44 -4.33 17.45
CA ARG A 115 -55.02 -5.70 17.16
C ARG A 115 -53.49 -5.74 17.02
N LEU A 116 -52.86 -6.50 17.92
CA LEU A 116 -51.40 -6.69 17.97
C LEU A 116 -50.80 -7.14 16.64
N GLU A 117 -51.52 -7.97 15.90
CA GLU A 117 -51.11 -8.47 14.57
C GLU A 117 -50.99 -7.36 13.51
N VAL A 118 -51.75 -6.27 13.62
CA VAL A 118 -51.70 -5.12 12.70
C VAL A 118 -50.71 -4.06 13.19
N MET A 119 -50.66 -3.82 14.49
CA MET A 119 -49.84 -2.75 15.07
C MET A 119 -48.33 -3.12 15.12
N ARG A 120 -48.00 -4.38 15.47
CA ARG A 120 -46.59 -4.84 15.53
C ARG A 120 -45.81 -4.62 14.24
N PRO A 121 -46.29 -5.02 13.04
CA PRO A 121 -45.55 -4.79 11.81
C PRO A 121 -45.41 -3.30 11.44
N LEU A 122 -46.37 -2.46 11.80
CA LEU A 122 -46.31 -1.01 11.59
C LEU A 122 -45.27 -0.36 12.52
N GLN A 123 -45.26 -0.76 13.80
CA GLN A 123 -44.23 -0.32 14.76
C GLN A 123 -42.85 -0.73 14.34
N ALA A 124 -42.63 -1.98 13.92
CA ALA A 124 -41.35 -2.47 13.43
C ALA A 124 -40.90 -1.70 12.18
N ARG A 125 -41.86 -1.35 11.30
CA ARG A 125 -41.56 -0.57 10.08
C ARG A 125 -41.15 0.87 10.40
N ALA A 126 -41.84 1.51 11.35
CA ALA A 126 -41.50 2.86 11.81
C ALA A 126 -40.12 2.89 12.50
N GLU A 127 -39.84 1.89 13.33
CA GLU A 127 -38.54 1.77 14.00
C GLU A 127 -37.40 1.55 13.00
N ALA A 128 -37.58 0.64 12.04
CA ALA A 128 -36.61 0.41 10.98
C ALA A 128 -36.34 1.69 10.15
N ALA A 129 -37.42 2.43 9.84
CA ALA A 129 -37.27 3.70 9.10
C ALA A 129 -36.54 4.78 9.92
N ARG A 130 -36.72 4.83 11.23
CA ARG A 130 -35.99 5.73 12.15
C ARG A 130 -34.49 5.37 12.19
N ILE A 131 -34.16 4.10 12.27
CA ILE A 131 -32.77 3.64 12.24
C ILE A 131 -32.11 4.04 10.93
N GLN A 132 -32.79 3.83 9.79
CA GLN A 132 -32.29 4.26 8.48
C GLN A 132 -32.11 5.77 8.39
N LEU A 133 -33.04 6.56 8.92
CA LEU A 133 -32.94 8.02 8.96
C LEU A 133 -31.73 8.48 9.78
N THR A 134 -31.51 7.88 10.94
CA THR A 134 -30.37 8.21 11.80
C THR A 134 -29.04 7.91 11.11
N SER A 135 -28.93 6.76 10.44
CA SER A 135 -27.75 6.41 9.66
C SER A 135 -27.52 7.40 8.51
N ALA A 136 -28.56 7.68 7.71
CA ALA A 136 -28.46 8.59 6.58
C ALA A 136 -28.11 10.03 6.99
N ALA A 137 -28.67 10.51 8.12
CA ALA A 137 -28.34 11.82 8.67
C ALA A 137 -26.87 11.91 9.12
N ARG A 138 -26.35 10.83 9.72
CA ARG A 138 -24.93 10.74 10.09
C ARG A 138 -24.01 10.77 8.85
N ASP A 139 -24.37 9.99 7.83
CA ASP A 139 -23.58 9.91 6.59
C ASP A 139 -23.57 11.26 5.85
N ASP A 140 -24.71 11.96 5.82
CA ASP A 140 -24.82 13.30 5.23
C ASP A 140 -23.93 14.31 5.98
N ALA A 141 -24.00 14.36 7.30
CA ALA A 141 -23.16 15.22 8.12
C ALA A 141 -21.65 14.91 7.98
N LEU A 142 -21.27 13.63 7.92
CA LEU A 142 -19.88 13.21 7.75
C LEU A 142 -19.34 13.60 6.37
N THR A 143 -20.11 13.42 5.29
CA THR A 143 -19.68 13.80 3.95
C THR A 143 -19.54 15.32 3.79
N GLN A 144 -20.43 16.10 4.39
CA GLN A 144 -20.31 17.55 4.47
C GLN A 144 -19.00 17.98 5.17
N MET A 145 -18.72 17.44 6.35
CA MET A 145 -17.49 17.74 7.09
C MET A 145 -16.24 17.38 6.28
N ARG A 146 -16.25 16.25 5.57
CA ARG A 146 -15.13 15.82 4.72
C ARG A 146 -14.89 16.81 3.58
N ARG A 147 -15.94 17.24 2.89
CA ARG A 147 -15.83 18.24 1.83
C ARG A 147 -15.26 19.54 2.36
N GLU A 148 -15.82 20.09 3.44
CA GLU A 148 -15.36 21.35 4.03
C GLU A 148 -13.89 21.31 4.45
N LYS A 149 -13.48 20.21 5.09
CA LYS A 149 -12.08 20.00 5.48
C LYS A 149 -11.16 19.98 4.26
N ARG A 150 -11.58 19.33 3.18
CA ARG A 150 -10.76 19.21 1.97
C ARG A 150 -10.71 20.52 1.17
N GLU A 151 -11.80 21.26 1.11
CA GLU A 151 -11.83 22.60 0.51
C GLU A 151 -10.89 23.56 1.24
N LEU A 152 -10.87 23.54 2.57
CA LEU A 152 -9.92 24.33 3.35
C LEU A 152 -8.46 23.94 3.08
N ALA A 153 -8.19 22.64 2.96
CA ALA A 153 -6.87 22.13 2.62
C ALA A 153 -6.42 22.61 1.24
N TYR A 154 -7.29 22.54 0.26
CA TYR A 154 -7.04 23.03 -1.11
C TYR A 154 -6.73 24.53 -1.17
N GLU A 155 -7.50 25.36 -0.46
CA GLU A 155 -7.24 26.82 -0.43
C GLU A 155 -5.88 27.15 0.20
N LYS A 156 -5.48 26.47 1.26
CA LYS A 156 -4.14 26.64 1.87
C LYS A 156 -2.99 26.22 0.93
N LEU A 157 -3.17 25.14 0.17
CA LEU A 157 -2.19 24.75 -0.86
C LEU A 157 -2.07 25.80 -1.95
N LYS A 158 -3.17 26.39 -2.36
CA LYS A 158 -3.22 27.46 -3.36
C LYS A 158 -2.48 28.72 -2.86
N GLU A 159 -2.68 29.11 -1.61
CA GLU A 159 -1.94 30.21 -0.98
C GLU A 159 -0.43 29.91 -0.95
N ARG A 160 -0.04 28.70 -0.56
CA ARG A 160 1.37 28.29 -0.53
C ARG A 160 1.99 28.26 -1.91
N GLN A 161 1.30 27.73 -2.92
CA GLN A 161 1.73 27.75 -4.32
C GLN A 161 1.98 29.18 -4.80
N SER A 162 1.03 30.09 -4.55
CA SER A 162 1.17 31.50 -4.91
C SER A 162 2.39 32.16 -4.23
N SER A 163 2.61 31.87 -2.96
CA SER A 163 3.79 32.36 -2.23
C SER A 163 5.10 31.83 -2.81
N LEU A 164 5.17 30.53 -3.15
CA LEU A 164 6.34 29.93 -3.78
C LEU A 164 6.59 30.50 -5.17
N LEU A 165 5.55 30.70 -5.97
CA LEU A 165 5.66 31.32 -7.29
C LEU A 165 6.21 32.75 -7.19
N THR A 166 5.71 33.55 -6.23
CA THR A 166 6.23 34.90 -5.97
C THR A 166 7.71 34.87 -5.59
N ARG A 167 8.13 33.92 -4.77
CA ARG A 167 9.56 33.76 -4.41
C ARG A 167 10.40 33.34 -5.60
N LEU A 168 9.94 32.40 -6.42
CA LEU A 168 10.63 31.95 -7.63
C LEU A 168 10.78 33.08 -8.65
N THR A 169 9.75 33.93 -8.84
CA THR A 169 9.79 35.08 -9.75
C THR A 169 10.59 36.26 -9.21
N ALA A 170 10.71 36.41 -7.88
CA ALA A 170 11.51 37.48 -7.27
C ALA A 170 13.03 37.24 -7.39
N VAL A 171 13.48 36.02 -7.68
CA VAL A 171 14.88 35.65 -7.88
C VAL A 171 15.46 36.13 -9.22
N ASP A 172 14.64 36.58 -10.17
CA ASP A 172 15.07 37.24 -11.41
C ASP A 172 15.71 38.64 -11.18
N SER A 173 15.83 39.07 -9.93
CA SER A 173 16.52 40.32 -9.57
C SER A 173 18.04 40.09 -9.51
N PRO A 174 18.87 40.97 -10.06
CA PRO A 174 20.32 40.74 -10.28
C PRO A 174 21.17 40.48 -9.03
N ASN A 175 20.61 40.52 -7.84
CA ASN A 175 21.31 40.35 -6.56
C ASN A 175 21.06 39.02 -5.82
N GLY A 176 20.28 38.09 -6.40
CA GLY A 176 19.88 36.86 -5.71
C GLY A 176 20.37 35.59 -6.42
N ARG A 177 21.65 35.32 -6.40
CA ARG A 177 22.28 34.19 -7.15
C ARG A 177 22.17 32.82 -6.50
N GLU A 178 21.48 32.64 -5.35
CA GLU A 178 21.52 31.35 -4.65
C GLU A 178 20.37 30.39 -4.93
N ASP A 179 19.25 30.83 -5.58
CA ASP A 179 18.07 30.02 -5.83
C ASP A 179 17.47 30.20 -7.24
N VAL A 180 18.28 30.33 -8.28
CA VAL A 180 17.76 30.42 -9.65
C VAL A 180 17.07 29.11 -10.01
N PRO A 181 15.77 29.10 -10.36
CA PRO A 181 15.12 27.89 -10.80
C PRO A 181 15.80 27.38 -12.07
N LEU A 182 16.37 26.18 -12.00
CA LEU A 182 16.99 25.52 -13.15
C LEU A 182 15.94 25.12 -14.20
N VAL A 183 14.68 25.07 -13.81
CA VAL A 183 13.51 24.75 -14.65
C VAL A 183 12.52 25.90 -14.56
N ARG A 184 11.97 26.33 -15.69
CA ARG A 184 10.99 27.42 -15.73
C ARG A 184 9.73 27.06 -14.94
N PRO A 185 9.09 28.02 -14.21
CA PRO A 185 7.89 27.78 -13.43
C PRO A 185 6.74 27.15 -14.24
N GLU A 186 6.59 27.54 -15.49
CA GLU A 186 5.57 27.01 -16.41
C GLU A 186 5.76 25.52 -16.73
N VAL A 187 7.02 25.08 -16.85
CA VAL A 187 7.39 23.66 -17.04
C VAL A 187 7.16 22.89 -15.76
N MET A 188 7.49 23.48 -14.61
CA MET A 188 7.21 22.86 -13.30
C MET A 188 5.72 22.67 -13.07
N ASP A 189 4.88 23.63 -13.45
CA ASP A 189 3.41 23.49 -13.38
C ASP A 189 2.93 22.37 -14.32
N ALA A 190 3.40 22.37 -15.57
CA ALA A 190 3.08 21.31 -16.53
C ALA A 190 3.49 19.92 -16.02
N ALA A 191 4.72 19.79 -15.52
CA ALA A 191 5.24 18.55 -14.95
C ALA A 191 4.41 18.07 -13.74
N ALA A 192 4.03 18.99 -12.84
CA ALA A 192 3.22 18.67 -11.68
C ALA A 192 1.81 18.20 -12.07
N ARG A 193 1.19 18.81 -13.06
CA ARG A 193 -0.12 18.39 -13.59
C ARG A 193 -0.04 17.04 -14.28
N LEU A 194 0.98 16.81 -15.10
CA LEU A 194 1.21 15.50 -15.74
C LEU A 194 1.46 14.41 -14.70
N ARG A 195 2.26 14.68 -13.66
CA ARG A 195 2.49 13.73 -12.55
C ARG A 195 1.19 13.34 -11.86
N ALA A 196 0.31 14.31 -11.58
CA ALA A 196 -0.99 14.04 -10.96
C ALA A 196 -1.94 13.28 -11.89
N ALA A 197 -1.99 13.63 -13.17
CA ALA A 197 -2.88 12.99 -14.15
C ALA A 197 -2.46 11.56 -14.50
N PHE A 198 -1.15 11.29 -14.59
CA PHE A 198 -0.61 9.99 -14.97
C PHE A 198 -0.18 9.12 -13.79
N ILE A 199 -0.59 9.44 -12.57
CA ILE A 199 -0.07 8.82 -11.36
C ILE A 199 -0.22 7.28 -11.36
N GLU A 200 -1.33 6.75 -11.85
CA GLU A 200 -1.54 5.30 -11.97
C GLU A 200 -0.66 4.68 -13.07
N ASN A 201 -0.53 5.36 -14.20
CA ASN A 201 0.25 4.90 -15.35
C ASN A 201 1.76 5.00 -15.06
N LEU A 202 2.18 6.06 -14.39
CA LEU A 202 3.57 6.26 -13.95
C LEU A 202 3.97 5.21 -12.92
N ALA A 203 3.11 4.91 -11.96
CA ALA A 203 3.32 3.83 -11.01
C ALA A 203 3.42 2.46 -11.71
N ALA A 204 2.59 2.20 -12.71
CA ALA A 204 2.65 0.98 -13.50
C ALA A 204 3.92 0.88 -14.36
N SER A 205 4.49 2.01 -14.79
CA SER A 205 5.76 2.07 -15.52
C SER A 205 7.01 2.01 -14.63
N GLY A 206 6.84 1.99 -13.29
CA GLY A 206 7.93 1.96 -12.33
C GLY A 206 8.54 3.33 -11.99
N TYR A 207 7.96 4.43 -12.47
CA TYR A 207 8.40 5.78 -12.13
C TYR A 207 8.19 6.09 -10.64
N THR A 208 7.04 5.68 -10.08
CA THR A 208 6.76 5.73 -8.65
C THR A 208 6.32 4.37 -8.17
N ASP A 209 6.71 4.00 -6.94
CA ASP A 209 6.15 2.83 -6.29
C ASP A 209 4.63 3.02 -6.18
N ARG A 210 3.87 2.04 -6.69
CA ARG A 210 2.41 2.11 -6.70
C ARG A 210 1.84 2.25 -5.29
N GLU A 211 2.43 1.57 -4.33
CA GLU A 211 2.05 1.66 -2.92
C GLU A 211 2.31 3.08 -2.38
N ASN A 212 3.44 3.70 -2.73
CA ASN A 212 3.73 5.10 -2.41
C ASN A 212 2.83 6.08 -3.17
N ALA A 213 2.51 5.80 -4.43
CA ALA A 213 1.58 6.63 -5.21
C ALA A 213 0.16 6.58 -4.62
N GLU A 214 -0.32 5.40 -4.25
CA GLU A 214 -1.61 5.22 -3.59
C GLU A 214 -1.62 5.85 -2.20
N GLN A 215 -0.56 5.69 -1.42
CA GLN A 215 -0.41 6.35 -0.11
C GLN A 215 -0.34 7.88 -0.24
N GLN A 216 0.34 8.41 -1.26
CA GLN A 216 0.39 9.85 -1.52
C GLN A 216 -0.96 10.41 -1.99
N LEU A 217 -1.73 9.64 -2.78
CA LEU A 217 -3.09 10.04 -3.21
C LEU A 217 -4.07 10.15 -2.03
N TYR A 218 -3.89 9.30 -1.02
CA TYR A 218 -4.79 9.21 0.15
C TYR A 218 -4.15 9.71 1.44
N ALA A 219 -2.87 10.04 1.43
CA ALA A 219 -2.26 10.71 2.57
C ALA A 219 -2.99 12.04 2.82
N PRO A 220 -3.41 12.31 4.06
CA PRO A 220 -3.94 13.62 4.38
C PRO A 220 -2.87 14.66 4.05
N VAL A 221 -3.27 15.73 3.36
CA VAL A 221 -2.38 16.87 3.15
C VAL A 221 -2.09 17.45 4.52
N LEU A 222 -0.85 17.30 4.97
CA LEU A 222 -0.38 17.86 6.23
C LEU A 222 -0.34 19.39 6.07
N LEU A 223 -1.36 20.05 6.59
CA LEU A 223 -1.40 21.49 6.68
C LEU A 223 -0.81 21.88 8.03
N PRO A 224 0.16 22.79 8.09
CA PRO A 224 0.85 23.17 9.33
C PRO A 224 -0.08 23.61 10.47
N ASP A 225 -1.26 24.13 10.14
CA ASP A 225 -2.19 24.75 11.08
C ASP A 225 -3.47 23.95 11.37
N VAL A 226 -3.64 22.77 10.77
CA VAL A 226 -4.74 21.88 11.16
C VAL A 226 -4.22 21.00 12.29
N PRO A 227 -4.80 21.07 13.50
CA PRO A 227 -4.38 20.19 14.58
C PRO A 227 -4.61 18.74 14.15
N GLU A 228 -3.54 18.10 13.68
CA GLU A 228 -3.60 16.67 13.39
C GLU A 228 -3.96 15.92 14.66
N LYS A 229 -4.85 14.96 14.53
CA LYS A 229 -5.00 13.98 15.60
C LYS A 229 -3.64 13.34 15.79
N ARG A 230 -3.00 13.62 16.92
CA ARG A 230 -1.69 13.04 17.24
C ARG A 230 -1.73 11.52 17.31
N LEU A 231 -2.87 10.95 17.68
CA LEU A 231 -3.07 9.51 17.73
C LEU A 231 -4.04 9.08 16.62
N LYS A 232 -3.58 8.20 15.76
CA LYS A 232 -4.37 7.49 14.74
C LYS A 232 -4.42 6.01 15.12
N ILE A 233 -5.59 5.39 14.96
CA ILE A 233 -5.79 3.96 15.25
C ILE A 233 -6.43 3.32 14.03
N ASP A 234 -5.66 2.55 13.30
CA ASP A 234 -6.12 1.70 12.22
C ASP A 234 -6.24 0.26 12.69
N GLY A 235 -6.88 -0.58 11.92
CA GLY A 235 -6.90 -1.99 12.23
C GLY A 235 -7.49 -2.86 11.16
N GLN A 236 -7.41 -4.17 11.42
CA GLN A 236 -7.98 -5.18 10.55
C GLN A 236 -8.57 -6.34 11.35
N ILE A 237 -9.64 -6.92 10.82
CA ILE A 237 -10.21 -8.18 11.25
C ILE A 237 -10.10 -9.14 10.08
N ARG A 238 -9.46 -10.30 10.29
CA ARG A 238 -9.26 -11.30 9.25
C ARG A 238 -9.77 -12.66 9.71
N LEU A 239 -10.68 -13.22 8.93
CA LEU A 239 -11.02 -14.64 8.98
C LEU A 239 -10.24 -15.33 7.88
N ASP A 240 -9.38 -16.26 8.24
CA ASP A 240 -8.61 -17.07 7.30
C ASP A 240 -8.79 -18.55 7.52
N SER A 241 -8.78 -19.32 6.43
CA SER A 241 -8.85 -20.77 6.43
C SER A 241 -7.88 -21.34 5.41
N GLY A 242 -7.27 -22.46 5.75
CA GLY A 242 -6.34 -23.14 4.88
C GLY A 242 -6.32 -24.63 5.11
N HIS A 243 -6.01 -25.33 4.03
CA HIS A 243 -5.88 -26.79 3.99
C HIS A 243 -4.56 -27.15 3.31
N SER A 244 -3.78 -28.00 3.93
CA SER A 244 -2.54 -28.54 3.37
C SER A 244 -2.59 -30.05 3.26
N THR A 245 -2.10 -30.59 2.13
CA THR A 245 -1.93 -32.03 1.91
C THR A 245 -0.46 -32.36 1.72
N GLY A 246 -0.05 -33.54 2.17
CA GLY A 246 1.31 -34.06 2.10
C GLY A 246 1.63 -34.93 3.31
N LYS A 247 2.68 -35.76 3.22
CA LYS A 247 2.93 -36.80 4.19
C LYS A 247 3.17 -36.30 5.63
N GLU A 248 3.76 -35.09 5.77
CA GLU A 248 4.03 -34.49 7.08
C GLU A 248 3.39 -33.11 7.24
N SER A 249 2.59 -32.67 6.27
CA SER A 249 2.04 -31.33 6.20
C SER A 249 0.51 -31.26 6.08
N SER A 250 -0.18 -32.40 6.29
CA SER A 250 -1.65 -32.38 6.31
C SER A 250 -2.14 -31.60 7.52
N LYS A 251 -2.74 -30.45 7.29
CA LYS A 251 -3.18 -29.54 8.34
C LYS A 251 -4.36 -28.72 7.87
N ASP A 252 -5.42 -28.74 8.67
CA ASP A 252 -6.58 -27.88 8.53
C ASP A 252 -6.55 -26.82 9.62
N ARG A 253 -6.74 -25.58 9.25
CA ARG A 253 -6.79 -24.49 10.21
C ARG A 253 -7.73 -23.40 9.74
N THR A 254 -8.62 -22.97 10.64
CA THR A 254 -9.43 -21.77 10.46
C THR A 254 -9.23 -20.86 11.66
N ARG A 255 -8.94 -19.57 11.43
CA ARG A 255 -8.66 -18.65 12.52
C ARG A 255 -9.28 -17.28 12.27
N LEU A 256 -9.68 -16.63 13.35
CA LEU A 256 -9.99 -15.21 13.40
C LEU A 256 -8.78 -14.46 13.98
N ARG A 257 -8.38 -13.39 13.31
CA ARG A 257 -7.30 -12.52 13.77
C ARG A 257 -7.75 -11.06 13.77
N VAL A 258 -7.45 -10.37 14.85
CA VAL A 258 -7.67 -8.94 15.00
C VAL A 258 -6.32 -8.27 15.20
N ARG A 259 -6.08 -7.17 14.48
CA ARG A 259 -4.93 -6.29 14.64
C ARG A 259 -5.38 -4.85 14.80
N ILE A 260 -4.74 -4.15 15.71
CA ILE A 260 -4.92 -2.72 15.94
C ILE A 260 -3.56 -2.05 15.80
N TYR A 261 -3.50 -0.96 15.04
CA TYR A 261 -2.28 -0.22 14.72
C TYR A 261 -2.38 1.20 15.27
N PRO A 262 -2.02 1.45 16.55
CA PRO A 262 -1.85 2.80 17.05
C PRO A 262 -0.61 3.44 16.42
N ASP A 263 -0.78 4.66 15.92
CA ASP A 263 0.27 5.53 15.40
C ASP A 263 0.16 6.89 16.08
N TYR A 264 1.17 7.26 16.87
CA TYR A 264 1.23 8.53 17.57
C TYR A 264 2.26 9.44 16.89
N ASN A 265 1.79 10.53 16.30
CA ASN A 265 2.64 11.59 15.76
C ASN A 265 3.24 12.42 16.90
N ILE A 266 4.57 12.36 17.02
CA ILE A 266 5.32 13.05 18.10
C ILE A 266 5.51 14.53 17.75
N ASP A 267 6.02 14.83 16.53
CA ASP A 267 6.41 16.18 16.09
C ASP A 267 6.29 16.44 14.59
N GLY A 268 5.52 15.63 13.85
CA GLY A 268 5.37 15.71 12.41
C GLY A 268 6.44 14.94 11.60
N ASN A 269 7.64 14.76 12.15
CA ASN A 269 8.72 13.97 11.53
C ASN A 269 8.89 12.61 12.18
N TRP A 270 8.48 12.45 13.45
CA TRP A 270 8.65 11.25 14.22
C TRP A 270 7.32 10.67 14.69
N HIS A 271 7.19 9.36 14.55
CA HIS A 271 6.03 8.60 14.93
C HIS A 271 6.41 7.46 15.89
N ALA A 272 5.56 7.23 16.89
CA ALA A 272 5.58 6.05 17.72
C ALA A 272 4.48 5.11 17.25
N VAL A 273 4.86 3.95 16.71
CA VAL A 273 3.94 3.00 16.08
C VAL A 273 3.87 1.71 16.89
N GLY A 274 2.65 1.21 17.06
CA GLY A 274 2.39 -0.07 17.70
C GLY A 274 1.58 -1.02 16.83
N MET A 275 1.61 -2.30 17.17
CA MET A 275 0.66 -3.30 16.68
C MET A 275 0.27 -4.22 17.83
N ILE A 276 -1.02 -4.26 18.11
CA ILE A 276 -1.64 -5.20 19.06
C ILE A 276 -2.34 -6.26 18.23
N GLU A 277 -2.07 -7.52 18.52
CA GLU A 277 -2.64 -8.67 17.80
C GLU A 277 -3.30 -9.65 18.74
N ALA A 278 -4.49 -10.10 18.36
CA ALA A 278 -5.16 -11.25 18.98
C ALA A 278 -5.56 -12.25 17.88
N GLU A 279 -5.31 -13.53 18.15
CA GLU A 279 -5.69 -14.64 17.26
C GLU A 279 -6.54 -15.63 18.02
N LYS A 280 -7.61 -16.15 17.39
CA LYS A 280 -8.41 -17.26 17.89
C LYS A 280 -8.57 -18.30 16.81
N THR A 281 -8.10 -19.50 17.07
CA THR A 281 -8.32 -20.66 16.22
C THR A 281 -9.74 -21.17 16.42
N ILE A 282 -10.46 -21.38 15.32
CA ILE A 282 -11.83 -21.88 15.30
C ILE A 282 -11.82 -23.37 14.96
N VAL A 283 -10.98 -23.77 14.00
CA VAL A 283 -10.79 -25.16 13.58
C VAL A 283 -9.30 -25.45 13.53
N GLY A 284 -8.90 -26.64 13.99
CA GLY A 284 -7.52 -27.06 14.03
C GLY A 284 -6.82 -26.70 15.35
N ASP A 285 -5.51 -26.93 15.39
CA ASP A 285 -4.68 -26.65 16.57
C ASP A 285 -4.27 -25.18 16.62
N GLY A 286 -4.62 -24.50 17.71
CA GLY A 286 -4.34 -23.09 17.93
C GLY A 286 -2.88 -22.76 18.26
N GLY A 287 -2.17 -23.72 18.80
CA GLY A 287 -0.81 -23.52 19.33
C GLY A 287 -0.75 -22.51 20.49
N ASP A 288 0.47 -22.13 20.87
CA ASP A 288 0.75 -21.28 22.04
C ASP A 288 0.22 -19.83 21.96
N LYS A 289 -0.27 -19.41 20.80
CA LYS A 289 -0.73 -18.02 20.57
C LYS A 289 -2.24 -17.86 20.63
N ASP A 290 -2.98 -18.97 20.74
CA ASP A 290 -4.43 -18.96 20.67
C ASP A 290 -5.06 -18.22 21.85
N GLY A 291 -5.93 -17.26 21.56
CA GLY A 291 -6.62 -16.46 22.56
C GLY A 291 -5.78 -15.44 23.32
N GLN A 292 -4.51 -15.26 22.98
CA GLN A 292 -3.65 -14.28 23.64
C GLN A 292 -3.65 -12.93 22.94
N LEU A 293 -3.73 -11.86 23.72
CA LEU A 293 -3.46 -10.50 23.25
C LEU A 293 -1.96 -10.23 23.32
N LYS A 294 -1.36 -9.83 22.20
CA LYS A 294 0.07 -9.57 22.11
C LYS A 294 0.35 -8.16 21.59
N PHE A 295 1.29 -7.49 22.26
CA PHE A 295 1.91 -6.28 21.73
C PHE A 295 3.04 -6.71 20.79
N ASP A 296 2.69 -6.87 19.48
CA ASP A 296 3.53 -7.58 18.52
C ASP A 296 4.59 -6.68 17.88
N ARG A 297 4.29 -5.40 17.68
CA ARG A 297 5.23 -4.39 17.18
C ARG A 297 5.16 -3.13 18.02
N TRP A 298 6.31 -2.49 18.19
CA TRP A 298 6.48 -1.22 18.89
C TRP A 298 7.79 -0.60 18.44
N TYR A 299 7.73 0.52 17.77
CA TYR A 299 8.91 1.16 17.21
C TYR A 299 8.68 2.65 17.02
N LEU A 300 9.78 3.39 16.98
CA LEU A 300 9.84 4.76 16.51
C LEU A 300 10.25 4.75 15.05
N MET A 301 9.60 5.57 14.24
CA MET A 301 10.00 5.82 12.87
C MET A 301 9.99 7.32 12.59
N GLY A 302 10.89 7.75 11.72
CA GLY A 302 10.96 9.15 11.35
C GLY A 302 12.13 9.43 10.43
N ARG A 303 12.36 10.70 10.19
CA ARG A 303 13.45 11.16 9.33
C ARG A 303 14.42 12.07 10.11
N SER A 304 15.72 11.79 9.96
CA SER A 304 16.79 12.63 10.46
C SER A 304 17.67 13.08 9.29
N GLY A 305 17.55 14.34 8.89
CA GLY A 305 18.14 14.84 7.67
C GLY A 305 17.62 14.10 6.43
N VAL A 306 18.52 13.45 5.70
CA VAL A 306 18.20 12.65 4.49
C VAL A 306 17.99 11.15 4.79
N THR A 307 18.08 10.75 6.06
CA THR A 307 18.04 9.36 6.48
C THR A 307 16.68 9.02 7.11
N ASP A 308 15.98 8.05 6.57
CA ASP A 308 14.83 7.44 7.21
C ASP A 308 15.32 6.47 8.29
N VAL A 309 14.76 6.58 9.47
CA VAL A 309 15.18 5.84 10.67
C VAL A 309 14.00 5.08 11.24
N MET A 310 14.20 3.82 11.59
CA MET A 310 13.22 2.99 12.31
C MET A 310 13.95 2.26 13.43
N VAL A 311 13.45 2.36 14.66
CA VAL A 311 14.09 1.77 15.85
C VAL A 311 13.05 1.10 16.75
N GLY A 312 13.27 -0.14 17.10
CA GLY A 312 12.38 -0.91 17.99
C GLY A 312 12.09 -2.30 17.48
N GLN A 313 10.88 -2.78 17.70
CA GLN A 313 10.39 -4.05 17.15
C GLN A 313 9.39 -3.78 16.05
N TYR A 314 9.77 -3.99 14.81
CA TYR A 314 8.98 -3.75 13.61
C TYR A 314 8.88 -5.00 12.73
N GLY A 315 8.06 -4.97 11.68
CA GLY A 315 8.05 -5.99 10.64
C GLY A 315 9.18 -5.74 9.64
N SER A 316 9.99 -6.74 9.35
CA SER A 316 11.00 -6.67 8.30
C SER A 316 10.70 -7.71 7.22
N THR A 317 10.73 -7.25 5.97
CA THR A 317 10.51 -8.07 4.77
C THR A 317 11.77 -8.02 3.93
N MET A 318 12.68 -8.99 4.13
CA MET A 318 13.95 -9.06 3.41
C MET A 318 13.78 -9.84 2.11
N ALA A 319 14.31 -9.30 1.00
CA ALA A 319 14.22 -9.91 -0.33
C ALA A 319 12.76 -10.24 -0.71
N GLU A 320 11.86 -9.26 -0.61
CA GLU A 320 10.42 -9.43 -0.86
C GLU A 320 9.80 -10.58 -0.05
N GLY A 321 10.30 -10.84 1.17
CA GLY A 321 9.87 -11.93 2.03
C GLY A 321 10.43 -13.31 1.67
N ASN A 322 11.23 -13.43 0.61
CA ASN A 322 11.84 -14.70 0.23
C ASN A 322 13.00 -15.11 1.13
N VAL A 323 13.58 -14.20 1.90
CA VAL A 323 14.61 -14.46 2.90
C VAL A 323 14.03 -14.43 4.30
N TYR A 324 13.32 -13.36 4.64
CA TYR A 324 12.72 -13.18 5.95
C TYR A 324 11.50 -12.26 5.85
N ASP A 325 10.42 -12.65 6.50
CA ASP A 325 9.23 -11.82 6.71
C ASP A 325 8.65 -12.09 8.09
N SER A 326 9.08 -11.34 9.07
CA SER A 326 8.56 -11.44 10.43
C SER A 326 9.05 -10.25 11.28
N LYS A 327 8.96 -10.39 12.61
CA LYS A 327 9.41 -9.41 13.58
C LYS A 327 10.93 -9.26 13.58
N PHE A 328 11.36 -8.02 13.54
CA PHE A 328 12.75 -7.63 13.68
C PHE A 328 12.90 -6.65 14.84
N ARG A 329 13.84 -6.87 15.72
CA ARG A 329 14.14 -5.97 16.82
C ARG A 329 15.50 -5.35 16.63
N GLY A 330 15.55 -4.07 16.37
CA GLY A 330 16.78 -3.37 16.05
C GLY A 330 16.56 -2.00 15.45
N ILE A 331 17.46 -1.65 14.53
CA ILE A 331 17.45 -0.39 13.80
C ILE A 331 17.44 -0.67 12.29
N ARG A 332 16.69 0.14 11.55
CA ARG A 332 16.74 0.26 10.08
C ARG A 332 17.08 1.71 9.74
N LEU A 333 18.06 1.89 8.86
CA LEU A 333 18.47 3.17 8.31
C LEU A 333 18.39 3.07 6.80
N SER A 334 17.73 4.03 6.15
CA SER A 334 17.64 4.08 4.68
C SER A 334 17.98 5.49 4.21
N ALA A 335 18.90 5.59 3.25
CA ALA A 335 19.32 6.87 2.68
C ALA A 335 19.90 6.69 1.27
N GLY A 336 19.95 7.78 0.53
CA GLY A 336 20.62 7.88 -0.77
C GLY A 336 19.66 8.00 -1.95
N VAL A 337 20.14 8.71 -2.97
CA VAL A 337 19.47 8.94 -4.27
C VAL A 337 20.59 9.07 -5.32
N PRO A 338 20.52 8.45 -6.50
CA PRO A 338 19.47 7.58 -7.02
C PRO A 338 19.53 6.14 -6.47
N ILE A 339 20.58 5.78 -5.75
CA ILE A 339 20.71 4.47 -5.11
C ILE A 339 20.34 4.62 -3.65
N THR A 340 19.27 3.92 -3.22
CA THR A 340 18.89 3.86 -1.82
C THR A 340 19.64 2.72 -1.13
N TYR A 341 20.42 3.05 -0.12
CA TYR A 341 21.07 2.07 0.75
C TYR A 341 20.22 1.86 2.00
N THR A 342 19.96 0.60 2.34
CA THR A 342 19.26 0.25 3.58
C THR A 342 20.14 -0.66 4.42
N LEU A 343 20.36 -0.26 5.66
CA LEU A 343 21.04 -1.04 6.70
C LEU A 343 20.02 -1.48 7.74
N GLU A 344 19.93 -2.76 8.02
CA GLU A 344 19.22 -3.30 9.19
C GLU A 344 20.21 -3.98 10.12
N HIS A 345 20.16 -3.65 11.41
CA HIS A 345 20.99 -4.27 12.42
C HIS A 345 20.19 -4.57 13.69
N GLY A 346 20.22 -5.81 14.16
CA GLY A 346 19.46 -6.19 15.35
C GLY A 346 19.38 -7.70 15.53
N LYS A 347 18.21 -8.19 15.92
CA LYS A 347 17.94 -9.60 16.18
C LYS A 347 16.54 -10.02 15.74
N ILE A 348 16.38 -11.31 15.53
CA ILE A 348 15.10 -12.00 15.30
C ILE A 348 14.98 -13.16 16.29
N ASP A 349 13.81 -13.78 16.37
CA ASP A 349 13.58 -14.89 17.32
C ASP A 349 14.55 -16.06 17.13
N ARG A 350 15.04 -16.27 15.90
CA ARG A 350 15.91 -17.41 15.52
C ARG A 350 17.38 -17.04 15.33
N ALA A 351 17.76 -15.76 15.47
CA ALA A 351 19.15 -15.31 15.36
C ALA A 351 19.42 -14.16 16.32
N ARG A 352 20.50 -14.32 17.12
CA ARG A 352 20.88 -13.33 18.14
C ARG A 352 21.37 -12.01 17.53
N LYS A 353 21.94 -12.08 16.34
CA LYS A 353 22.46 -10.94 15.62
C LYS A 353 22.14 -11.10 14.13
N VAL A 354 21.56 -10.06 13.56
CA VAL A 354 21.25 -9.99 12.13
C VAL A 354 21.77 -8.67 11.62
N THR A 355 22.44 -8.70 10.47
CA THR A 355 22.83 -7.51 9.72
C THR A 355 22.44 -7.70 8.28
N GLY A 356 21.62 -6.80 7.76
CA GLY A 356 21.22 -6.71 6.36
C GLY A 356 21.73 -5.40 5.76
N LEU A 357 22.30 -5.46 4.57
CA LEU A 357 22.65 -4.30 3.76
C LEU A 357 22.10 -4.51 2.38
N THR A 358 21.31 -3.57 1.88
CA THR A 358 20.79 -3.57 0.52
C THR A 358 21.09 -2.26 -0.19
N ALA A 359 21.22 -2.33 -1.51
CA ALA A 359 21.30 -1.20 -2.40
C ALA A 359 20.24 -1.38 -3.49
N SER A 360 19.31 -0.45 -3.58
CA SER A 360 18.22 -0.45 -4.56
C SER A 360 18.37 0.72 -5.51
N TYR A 361 18.44 0.45 -6.80
CA TYR A 361 18.42 1.43 -7.85
C TYR A 361 17.12 1.32 -8.63
N ARG A 362 16.37 2.42 -8.66
CA ARG A 362 15.07 2.50 -9.36
C ARG A 362 15.19 3.48 -10.52
N THR A 363 14.78 3.03 -11.68
CA THR A 363 14.59 3.87 -12.87
C THR A 363 13.09 4.12 -13.11
N ALA A 364 12.75 4.87 -14.16
CA ALA A 364 11.36 5.04 -14.58
C ALA A 364 10.67 3.72 -15.00
N VAL A 365 11.45 2.71 -15.41
CA VAL A 365 10.91 1.48 -16.01
C VAL A 365 11.31 0.20 -15.27
N ASP A 366 12.29 0.23 -14.37
CA ASP A 366 12.74 -0.98 -13.67
C ASP A 366 13.32 -0.69 -12.28
N THR A 367 13.43 -1.74 -11.50
CA THR A 367 14.10 -1.70 -10.19
C THR A 367 15.13 -2.82 -10.14
N THR A 368 16.36 -2.49 -9.77
CA THR A 368 17.42 -3.45 -9.49
C THR A 368 17.82 -3.32 -8.03
N GLU A 369 17.91 -4.42 -7.33
CA GLU A 369 18.32 -4.46 -5.94
C GLU A 369 19.38 -5.53 -5.73
N ALA A 370 20.40 -5.21 -4.94
CA ALA A 370 21.39 -6.16 -4.46
C ALA A 370 21.48 -6.09 -2.95
N GLY A 371 21.69 -7.22 -2.30
CA GLY A 371 21.73 -7.25 -0.85
C GLY A 371 22.58 -8.38 -0.28
N VAL A 372 22.98 -8.20 0.97
CA VAL A 372 23.61 -9.22 1.77
C VAL A 372 22.98 -9.24 3.16
N TYR A 373 22.59 -10.42 3.61
CA TYR A 373 21.97 -10.64 4.91
C TYR A 373 22.80 -11.68 5.69
N ARG A 374 23.24 -11.32 6.88
CA ARG A 374 23.99 -12.20 7.78
C ARG A 374 23.19 -12.46 9.04
N PHE A 375 22.98 -13.72 9.35
CA PHE A 375 22.26 -14.23 10.50
C PHE A 375 23.21 -15.07 11.34
N ASP A 376 23.47 -14.65 12.58
CA ASP A 376 24.15 -15.46 13.57
C ASP A 376 23.10 -16.29 14.30
N LYS A 377 23.05 -17.58 14.03
CA LYS A 377 22.07 -18.51 14.60
C LYS A 377 22.32 -18.75 16.10
N ILE A 378 21.25 -19.08 16.81
CA ILE A 378 21.35 -19.61 18.18
C ILE A 378 22.01 -20.96 18.07
N GLY A 379 23.21 -21.14 18.67
CA GLY A 379 23.94 -22.38 18.67
C GLY A 379 25.12 -22.49 17.72
N SER A 380 25.70 -21.38 17.26
CA SER A 380 27.00 -21.24 16.55
C SER A 380 27.00 -21.25 15.03
N ALA A 381 25.97 -21.65 14.32
CA ALA A 381 25.98 -21.60 12.86
C ALA A 381 25.66 -20.19 12.32
N VAL A 382 26.50 -19.70 11.41
CA VAL A 382 26.30 -18.42 10.71
C VAL A 382 25.74 -18.70 9.33
N ARG A 383 24.64 -17.99 8.96
CA ARG A 383 24.10 -18.01 7.62
C ARG A 383 24.31 -16.65 6.97
N THR A 384 24.87 -16.63 5.77
CA THR A 384 24.98 -15.42 4.95
C THR A 384 24.25 -15.66 3.63
N ILE A 385 23.39 -14.71 3.25
CA ILE A 385 22.58 -14.80 2.03
C ILE A 385 22.88 -13.57 1.18
N TYR A 386 23.33 -13.78 -0.04
CA TYR A 386 23.48 -12.75 -1.06
C TYR A 386 22.24 -12.76 -1.94
N MET A 387 21.77 -11.58 -2.34
CA MET A 387 20.57 -11.40 -3.13
C MET A 387 20.86 -10.46 -4.30
N GLY A 388 20.37 -10.82 -5.48
CA GLY A 388 20.18 -9.94 -6.62
C GLY A 388 18.73 -10.04 -7.08
N ASN A 389 18.06 -8.91 -7.24
CA ASN A 389 16.66 -8.83 -7.65
C ASN A 389 16.51 -7.82 -8.78
N TYR A 390 15.71 -8.16 -9.76
CA TYR A 390 15.34 -7.29 -10.87
C TYR A 390 13.84 -7.34 -11.07
N ARG A 391 13.18 -6.17 -11.18
CA ARG A 391 11.77 -6.03 -11.49
C ARG A 391 11.55 -5.06 -12.63
N ARG A 392 10.61 -5.39 -13.50
CA ARG A 392 10.23 -4.57 -14.65
C ARG A 392 8.74 -4.76 -15.00
N PRO A 393 8.01 -3.67 -15.27
CA PRO A 393 6.67 -3.75 -15.87
C PRO A 393 6.71 -4.38 -17.28
N LEU A 394 5.77 -5.26 -17.55
CA LEU A 394 5.51 -5.89 -18.85
C LEU A 394 4.04 -5.70 -19.22
N GLY A 395 3.68 -4.54 -19.74
CA GLY A 395 2.29 -4.14 -19.97
C GLY A 395 1.52 -3.99 -18.65
N ILE A 396 0.47 -4.79 -18.46
CA ILE A 396 -0.33 -4.80 -17.22
C ILE A 396 0.26 -5.68 -16.11
N PHE A 397 1.40 -6.32 -16.37
CA PHE A 397 2.07 -7.21 -15.43
C PHE A 397 3.40 -6.62 -14.98
N ASP A 398 3.81 -6.98 -13.77
CA ASP A 398 5.15 -6.80 -13.27
C ASP A 398 5.89 -8.13 -13.29
N PHE A 399 7.03 -8.16 -13.94
CA PHE A 399 7.95 -9.31 -13.94
C PHE A 399 9.05 -9.09 -12.92
N GLY A 400 9.33 -10.12 -12.12
CA GLY A 400 10.44 -10.14 -11.17
C GLY A 400 11.31 -11.37 -11.36
N ALA A 401 12.61 -11.19 -11.22
CA ALA A 401 13.60 -12.27 -11.20
C ALA A 401 14.58 -12.04 -10.06
N MET A 402 14.65 -12.99 -9.13
CA MET A 402 15.51 -12.93 -7.97
C MET A 402 16.45 -14.13 -7.94
N VAL A 403 17.71 -13.89 -7.63
CA VAL A 403 18.71 -14.92 -7.34
C VAL A 403 19.18 -14.76 -5.90
N LEU A 404 19.24 -15.87 -5.19
CA LEU A 404 19.68 -15.97 -3.80
C LEU A 404 20.82 -16.97 -3.70
N HIS A 405 21.93 -16.57 -3.08
CA HIS A 405 23.03 -17.49 -2.79
C HIS A 405 23.28 -17.53 -1.29
N GLY A 406 22.92 -18.66 -0.66
CA GLY A 406 23.09 -18.86 0.77
C GLY A 406 24.36 -19.67 1.08
N ARG A 407 25.07 -19.23 2.12
CA ARG A 407 26.17 -19.97 2.77
C ARG A 407 25.79 -20.21 4.21
N ASP A 408 25.76 -21.46 4.60
CA ASP A 408 25.39 -21.86 5.96
C ASP A 408 26.30 -23.02 6.41
N HIS A 409 26.91 -22.87 7.58
CA HIS A 409 27.83 -23.88 8.10
C HIS A 409 27.18 -25.24 8.40
N ALA A 410 25.86 -25.26 8.68
CA ALA A 410 25.13 -26.49 8.98
C ALA A 410 24.37 -27.05 7.77
N ALA A 411 23.73 -26.15 6.96
CA ALA A 411 22.91 -26.55 5.82
C ALA A 411 23.70 -26.58 4.48
N GLY A 412 25.00 -26.20 4.52
CA GLY A 412 25.83 -26.10 3.31
C GLY A 412 25.53 -24.85 2.49
N ASN A 413 26.02 -24.83 1.28
CA ASN A 413 25.82 -23.73 0.33
C ASN A 413 24.69 -24.08 -0.62
N GLY A 414 23.95 -23.07 -1.08
CA GLY A 414 22.89 -23.26 -2.06
C GLY A 414 22.57 -22.01 -2.85
N THR A 415 22.24 -22.20 -4.13
CA THR A 415 21.75 -21.12 -4.99
C THR A 415 20.30 -21.38 -5.34
N GLY A 416 19.46 -20.40 -5.07
CA GLY A 416 18.05 -20.40 -5.36
C GLY A 416 17.66 -19.27 -6.30
N TYR A 417 16.47 -19.37 -6.87
CA TYR A 417 15.87 -18.32 -7.69
C TYR A 417 14.37 -18.29 -7.50
N VAL A 418 13.80 -17.09 -7.67
CA VAL A 418 12.38 -16.85 -7.64
C VAL A 418 12.03 -16.01 -8.87
N PHE A 419 11.04 -16.48 -9.63
CA PHE A 419 10.44 -15.72 -10.70
C PHE A 419 9.04 -15.30 -10.29
N THR A 420 8.70 -14.05 -10.53
CA THR A 420 7.40 -13.47 -10.19
C THR A 420 6.76 -12.88 -11.44
N LEU A 421 5.49 -13.18 -11.65
CA LEU A 421 4.64 -12.46 -12.58
C LEU A 421 3.44 -11.98 -11.78
N GLU A 422 3.25 -10.67 -11.69
CA GLU A 422 2.23 -10.06 -10.86
C GLU A 422 1.42 -9.06 -11.68
N ARG A 423 0.10 -9.06 -11.52
CA ARG A 423 -0.75 -7.95 -11.91
C ARG A 423 -1.18 -7.24 -10.63
N PRO A 424 -0.57 -6.12 -10.29
CA PRO A 424 -1.01 -5.31 -9.17
C PRO A 424 -2.38 -4.69 -9.46
N GLY A 425 -3.17 -4.36 -8.44
CA GLY A 425 -4.45 -3.72 -8.68
C GLY A 425 -5.47 -3.77 -7.56
N ALA A 426 -5.39 -4.74 -6.65
CA ALA A 426 -6.30 -4.76 -5.51
C ALA A 426 -5.95 -3.64 -4.53
N GLY A 427 -6.91 -2.76 -4.27
CA GLY A 427 -6.83 -1.75 -3.22
C GLY A 427 -8.05 -1.89 -2.31
N ALA A 428 -7.85 -2.04 -1.00
CA ALA A 428 -8.94 -2.27 -0.06
C ALA A 428 -10.02 -1.18 -0.08
N TRP A 429 -9.64 0.04 -0.45
CA TRP A 429 -10.54 1.20 -0.57
C TRP A 429 -11.34 1.24 -1.89
N ARG A 430 -10.93 0.48 -2.93
CA ARG A 430 -11.53 0.48 -4.27
C ARG A 430 -12.32 -0.80 -4.54
N PRO A 431 -13.66 -0.83 -4.35
CA PRO A 431 -14.49 -1.97 -4.67
C PRO A 431 -14.33 -2.42 -6.12
N GLY A 432 -14.31 -3.74 -6.35
CA GLY A 432 -14.14 -4.32 -7.69
C GLY A 432 -12.69 -4.42 -8.15
N SER A 433 -11.74 -3.80 -7.44
CA SER A 433 -10.32 -3.92 -7.76
C SER A 433 -9.79 -5.31 -7.43
N TYR A 434 -8.82 -5.77 -8.22
CA TYR A 434 -8.23 -7.09 -8.04
C TYR A 434 -6.76 -7.12 -8.42
N SER A 435 -6.04 -8.06 -7.82
CA SER A 435 -4.67 -8.41 -8.17
C SER A 435 -4.50 -9.91 -8.28
N TYR A 436 -3.51 -10.35 -8.99
CA TYR A 436 -3.08 -11.74 -8.97
C TYR A 436 -1.59 -11.83 -9.21
N TRP A 437 -1.01 -12.90 -8.68
CA TRP A 437 0.40 -13.19 -8.84
C TRP A 437 0.63 -14.68 -9.08
N LEU A 438 1.70 -14.97 -9.82
CA LEU A 438 2.24 -16.29 -10.03
C LEU A 438 3.74 -16.26 -9.73
N LYS A 439 4.19 -17.19 -8.90
CA LYS A 439 5.62 -17.30 -8.54
C LYS A 439 6.12 -18.71 -8.76
N TYR A 440 7.32 -18.82 -9.29
CA TYR A 440 8.06 -20.06 -9.30
C TYR A 440 9.24 -19.95 -8.35
N TYR A 441 9.39 -20.94 -7.50
CA TYR A 441 10.43 -21.00 -6.49
C TYR A 441 11.38 -22.17 -6.74
N ARG A 442 12.66 -21.95 -6.53
CA ARG A 442 13.64 -22.99 -6.21
C ARG A 442 14.57 -22.40 -5.15
N GLN A 443 14.34 -22.73 -3.92
CA GLN A 443 15.06 -22.18 -2.77
C GLN A 443 15.63 -23.29 -1.89
N PRO A 444 16.94 -23.59 -1.98
CA PRO A 444 17.63 -24.42 -0.98
C PRO A 444 17.49 -23.82 0.42
N SER A 445 17.52 -24.67 1.45
CA SER A 445 17.32 -24.26 2.85
C SER A 445 18.29 -23.17 3.33
N ALA A 446 19.47 -23.09 2.73
CA ALA A 446 20.45 -22.04 3.03
C ALA A 446 20.05 -20.63 2.55
N THR A 447 19.03 -20.50 1.67
CA THR A 447 18.66 -19.23 1.02
C THR A 447 17.55 -18.47 1.71
N TYR A 448 17.00 -18.96 2.82
CA TYR A 448 15.95 -18.28 3.59
C TYR A 448 16.02 -18.59 5.08
N VAL A 449 15.32 -17.82 5.89
CA VAL A 449 15.20 -18.00 7.35
C VAL A 449 13.73 -18.13 7.76
N SER A 450 12.86 -17.26 7.26
CA SER A 450 11.41 -17.32 7.49
C SER A 450 10.72 -16.70 6.28
N HIS A 451 9.93 -17.49 5.58
CA HIS A 451 9.30 -17.07 4.33
C HIS A 451 7.93 -16.40 4.55
N THR A 452 7.55 -15.49 3.65
CA THR A 452 6.31 -14.70 3.75
C THR A 452 5.05 -15.44 3.34
N MET A 453 5.14 -16.57 2.67
CA MET A 453 3.95 -17.24 2.13
C MET A 453 2.96 -17.63 3.24
N ASN A 454 1.76 -17.03 3.23
CA ASN A 454 0.74 -17.29 4.23
C ASN A 454 0.39 -18.77 4.33
N GLY A 455 0.16 -19.43 3.19
CA GLY A 455 -0.10 -20.85 3.15
C GLY A 455 1.08 -21.69 3.65
N MET A 456 2.32 -21.29 3.33
CA MET A 456 3.52 -22.01 3.79
C MET A 456 3.87 -21.73 5.25
N ALA A 457 3.88 -20.47 5.66
CA ALA A 457 4.30 -20.10 7.01
C ALA A 457 3.40 -20.70 8.08
N ASP A 458 2.10 -20.76 7.81
CA ASP A 458 1.11 -21.25 8.77
C ASP A 458 0.85 -22.77 8.68
N TYR A 459 1.09 -23.38 7.52
CA TYR A 459 0.67 -24.75 7.24
C TYR A 459 1.79 -25.73 6.94
N MET A 460 2.99 -25.28 6.61
CA MET A 460 4.11 -26.14 6.26
C MET A 460 5.21 -26.24 7.30
N ASN A 461 4.96 -25.95 8.56
CA ASN A 461 5.92 -26.06 9.66
C ASN A 461 7.37 -25.81 9.24
N TYR A 462 7.63 -24.58 8.78
CA TYR A 462 8.97 -24.13 8.48
C TYR A 462 9.74 -23.99 9.77
N ASP A 463 10.35 -25.04 10.22
CA ASP A 463 11.32 -24.94 11.28
C ASP A 463 12.72 -24.72 10.69
N ALA A 464 13.33 -23.59 11.00
CA ALA A 464 14.73 -23.33 10.68
C ALA A 464 15.70 -24.26 11.41
N SER A 465 15.22 -25.04 12.41
CA SER A 465 15.97 -26.12 13.07
C SER A 465 16.08 -27.39 12.21
N GLY A 466 15.43 -27.44 11.07
CA GLY A 466 15.51 -28.57 10.15
C GLY A 466 14.54 -29.72 10.46
N ASN A 467 13.52 -29.51 11.29
CA ASN A 467 12.57 -30.51 11.75
C ASN A 467 11.20 -30.47 11.06
N GLY A 468 11.06 -29.85 9.89
CA GLY A 468 9.80 -29.75 9.16
C GLY A 468 9.85 -30.42 7.78
N PRO A 469 8.71 -30.60 7.10
CA PRO A 469 8.69 -30.93 5.70
C PRO A 469 9.40 -29.82 4.94
N LEU A 470 10.20 -30.06 3.96
CA LEU A 470 11.04 -29.12 3.22
C LEU A 470 12.39 -28.76 3.88
N ARG A 471 12.97 -29.69 4.62
CA ARG A 471 14.29 -29.55 5.26
C ARG A 471 15.42 -29.18 4.30
N GLY A 472 15.35 -29.71 3.08
CA GLY A 472 16.33 -29.44 2.03
C GLY A 472 16.08 -28.14 1.26
N GLY A 473 15.04 -27.41 1.60
CA GLY A 473 14.49 -26.33 0.79
C GLY A 473 13.39 -26.84 -0.13
N PHE A 474 12.92 -26.02 -1.04
CA PHE A 474 11.76 -26.33 -1.86
C PHE A 474 11.88 -25.82 -3.30
N ARG A 475 11.08 -26.41 -4.18
CA ARG A 475 10.80 -25.92 -5.52
C ARG A 475 9.32 -26.08 -5.83
N GLY A 476 8.79 -25.24 -6.69
CA GLY A 476 7.40 -25.36 -7.14
C GLY A 476 6.76 -24.01 -7.42
N TRP A 477 5.44 -24.01 -7.46
CA TRP A 477 4.64 -22.86 -7.84
C TRP A 477 3.80 -22.35 -6.69
N GLY A 478 3.63 -21.05 -6.65
CA GLY A 478 2.62 -20.38 -5.85
C GLY A 478 1.81 -19.45 -6.73
N ALA A 479 0.52 -19.34 -6.47
CA ALA A 479 -0.37 -18.40 -7.13
C ALA A 479 -1.27 -17.74 -6.10
N GLY A 480 -1.63 -16.49 -6.31
CA GLY A 480 -2.55 -15.77 -5.45
C GLY A 480 -3.45 -14.85 -6.24
N TRP A 481 -4.62 -14.60 -5.68
CA TRP A 481 -5.60 -13.69 -6.18
C TRP A 481 -6.22 -12.92 -5.02
N SER A 482 -6.41 -11.61 -5.20
CA SER A 482 -7.11 -10.76 -4.23
C SER A 482 -8.17 -9.93 -4.95
N TYR A 483 -9.31 -9.75 -4.30
CA TYR A 483 -10.46 -9.02 -4.82
C TYR A 483 -11.09 -8.17 -3.72
N THR A 484 -11.30 -6.89 -3.98
CA THR A 484 -11.97 -5.98 -3.06
C THR A 484 -13.47 -6.06 -3.25
N VAL A 485 -14.13 -6.75 -2.33
CA VAL A 485 -15.58 -7.03 -2.37
C VAL A 485 -16.39 -5.76 -2.11
N LYS A 486 -15.98 -4.99 -1.11
CA LYS A 486 -16.52 -3.68 -0.73
C LYS A 486 -15.38 -2.80 -0.27
N LYS A 487 -15.61 -1.48 -0.14
CA LYS A 487 -14.65 -0.59 0.51
C LYS A 487 -14.24 -1.21 1.85
N ASN A 488 -12.94 -1.35 2.06
CA ASN A 488 -12.32 -1.92 3.24
C ASN A 488 -12.61 -3.42 3.50
N LEU A 489 -13.12 -4.17 2.51
CA LEU A 489 -13.35 -5.60 2.60
C LEU A 489 -12.66 -6.34 1.44
N LEU A 490 -11.56 -7.01 1.75
CA LEU A 490 -10.72 -7.73 0.79
C LEU A 490 -10.86 -9.24 0.96
N PHE A 491 -11.11 -9.93 -0.13
CA PHE A 491 -10.98 -11.38 -0.23
C PHE A 491 -9.63 -11.74 -0.84
N SER A 492 -8.95 -12.75 -0.31
CA SER A 492 -7.68 -13.27 -0.84
C SER A 492 -7.72 -14.79 -0.92
N LEU A 493 -7.12 -15.34 -1.98
CA LEU A 493 -6.96 -16.77 -2.18
C LEU A 493 -5.53 -17.06 -2.63
N GLU A 494 -4.88 -18.06 -2.02
CA GLU A 494 -3.54 -18.49 -2.39
C GLU A 494 -3.51 -20.01 -2.58
N TYR A 495 -2.72 -20.47 -3.54
CA TYR A 495 -2.45 -21.87 -3.78
C TYR A 495 -0.95 -22.11 -3.95
N TYR A 496 -0.45 -23.14 -3.33
CA TYR A 496 0.95 -23.57 -3.42
C TYR A 496 1.04 -25.05 -3.76
N ASP A 497 1.93 -25.40 -4.68
CA ASP A 497 2.31 -26.77 -5.01
C ASP A 497 3.85 -26.85 -4.98
N LEU A 498 4.37 -27.35 -3.87
CA LEU A 498 5.78 -27.34 -3.55
C LEU A 498 6.32 -28.75 -3.31
N GLN A 499 7.57 -28.95 -3.69
CA GLN A 499 8.30 -30.19 -3.50
C GLN A 499 9.60 -29.92 -2.74
N ASP A 500 9.87 -30.71 -1.70
CA ASP A 500 11.16 -30.70 -1.01
C ASP A 500 12.30 -31.08 -1.96
N LEU A 501 13.41 -30.35 -1.90
CA LEU A 501 14.55 -30.57 -2.79
C LEU A 501 15.33 -31.86 -2.47
N THR A 502 15.27 -32.33 -1.23
CA THR A 502 16.01 -33.50 -0.76
C THR A 502 15.14 -34.75 -0.74
N THR A 503 14.01 -34.71 -0.05
CA THR A 503 13.13 -35.90 0.15
C THR A 503 12.22 -36.13 -1.06
N ARG A 504 12.02 -35.13 -1.93
CA ARG A 504 11.08 -35.16 -3.04
C ARG A 504 9.62 -35.23 -2.61
N GLU A 505 9.33 -35.12 -1.35
CA GLU A 505 7.97 -35.05 -0.84
C GLU A 505 7.26 -33.80 -1.38
N ARG A 506 5.99 -33.97 -1.73
CA ARG A 506 5.17 -32.90 -2.31
C ARG A 506 4.12 -32.44 -1.31
N SER A 507 3.98 -31.13 -1.20
CA SER A 507 2.99 -30.50 -0.35
C SER A 507 2.18 -29.50 -1.16
N ARG A 508 0.86 -29.56 -1.01
CA ARG A 508 -0.08 -28.62 -1.65
C ARG A 508 -0.85 -27.90 -0.57
N THR A 509 -0.98 -26.61 -0.71
CA THR A 509 -1.72 -25.78 0.25
C THR A 509 -2.66 -24.87 -0.51
N ILE A 510 -3.91 -24.82 -0.08
CA ILE A 510 -4.87 -23.79 -0.43
C ILE A 510 -5.16 -22.96 0.82
N TRP A 511 -5.17 -21.67 0.68
CA TRP A 511 -5.43 -20.73 1.75
C TRP A 511 -6.34 -19.62 1.24
N GLY A 512 -7.35 -19.25 2.04
CA GLY A 512 -8.26 -18.17 1.73
C GLY A 512 -8.47 -17.27 2.93
N ALA A 513 -8.72 -15.98 2.70
CA ALA A 513 -8.99 -15.01 3.76
C ALA A 513 -10.02 -13.97 3.33
N LEU A 514 -10.82 -13.55 4.29
CA LEU A 514 -11.65 -12.36 4.23
C LEU A 514 -11.13 -11.37 5.26
N THR A 515 -10.68 -10.19 4.79
CA THR A 515 -10.09 -9.16 5.64
C THR A 515 -10.90 -7.88 5.57
N GLY A 516 -11.45 -7.46 6.71
CA GLY A 516 -12.05 -6.14 6.91
C GLY A 516 -11.03 -5.19 7.51
N TYR A 517 -10.90 -4.00 6.93
CA TYR A 517 -10.04 -2.91 7.43
C TYR A 517 -10.91 -1.81 8.05
N PHE A 518 -10.42 -1.18 9.09
CA PHE A 518 -11.04 0.01 9.68
C PHE A 518 -9.99 1.08 9.96
N LYS A 519 -10.43 2.34 9.87
CA LYS A 519 -9.62 3.52 10.09
C LYS A 519 -10.35 4.46 11.04
N ASN A 520 -9.62 5.04 11.97
CA ASN A 520 -10.21 5.84 13.06
C ASN A 520 -10.40 7.33 12.71
N TYR A 521 -9.73 7.85 11.72
CA TYR A 521 -9.58 9.30 11.55
C TYR A 521 -10.20 9.87 10.28
N ASP A 522 -10.70 9.04 9.42
CA ASP A 522 -11.28 9.47 8.15
C ASP A 522 -12.77 9.21 8.04
N GLU A 523 -13.35 8.65 9.08
CA GLU A 523 -14.73 8.17 9.00
C GLU A 523 -15.57 8.55 10.21
#